data_386dd287eeb4a7dde3273795586e056d
#
_entry.id   386dd287eeb4a7dde3273795586e056d
#
_cell.length_a   1.000
_cell.length_b   1.000
_cell.length_c   1.000
_cell.angle_alpha   90.00
_cell.angle_beta   90.00
_cell.angle_gamma   90.00
#
_symmetry.space_group_name_H-M   'P 1'
#
loop_
_entity.id
_entity.type
_entity.pdbx_description
1 polymer ?
#
loop_
_entity_poly.entity_id
_entity_poly.type
_entity_poly.pdbx_seq_one_letter_code
_entity_poly.pdbx_strand_id
1 'polypeptide(L)'
;MARSIVDYQKAYKEITETLKKNKNILAIFVFGSMVSGDLWEGSDIDLFVIYKDDFDNIRDVYTEIVNIPIHIRFLSKNKFKEDYKNPGKREKIKSSLISSKMIYCIDDEINDLYEKIIYIIEEDKGRLNLVYLGNFLKQVGVCKKYLNKGNNLTTHELLIKSLNSFSMLYLSINGYTVSKDSLSMACNLNDRLNYKVNKFLKEENNTNIKEVLTYMEEYLEDNLEKAGKEIIDFLKKENNLLSSFEIKNNEYFKNFKIELEEILNLLYENNFLIKEKRELKDFNDNFLAKENIYAYKN
;
A
#
# COMPACT_ATOMS: atom_id res chain seq x y z
N MET A 1 -36.54 2.17 -0.39
CA MET A 1 -36.32 1.76 1.03
C MET A 1 -34.82 1.76 1.26
N ALA A 2 -34.37 2.25 2.41
CA ALA A 2 -32.95 2.17 2.76
C ALA A 2 -32.55 0.69 2.92
N ARG A 3 -31.40 0.33 2.36
CA ARG A 3 -30.86 -1.04 2.42
C ARG A 3 -30.26 -1.29 3.80
N SER A 4 -30.66 -2.38 4.44
CA SER A 4 -30.19 -2.73 5.79
C SER A 4 -29.00 -3.69 5.74
N ILE A 5 -28.20 -3.77 6.81
CA ILE A 5 -27.12 -4.76 6.94
C ILE A 5 -27.67 -6.19 6.79
N VAL A 6 -28.90 -6.43 7.26
CA VAL A 6 -29.55 -7.74 7.13
C VAL A 6 -29.82 -8.09 5.67
N ASP A 7 -30.16 -7.10 4.83
CA ASP A 7 -30.37 -7.34 3.39
C ASP A 7 -29.07 -7.71 2.70
N TYR A 8 -27.96 -7.04 3.04
CA TYR A 8 -26.61 -7.41 2.57
C TYR A 8 -26.23 -8.82 2.99
N GLN A 9 -26.47 -9.20 4.24
CA GLN A 9 -26.19 -10.56 4.74
C GLN A 9 -27.00 -11.63 4.00
N LYS A 10 -28.28 -11.36 3.73
CA LYS A 10 -29.14 -12.27 2.94
C LYS A 10 -28.65 -12.39 1.51
N ALA A 11 -28.42 -11.27 0.82
CA ALA A 11 -27.93 -11.25 -0.55
C ALA A 11 -26.59 -11.98 -0.68
N TYR A 12 -25.65 -11.70 0.23
CA TYR A 12 -24.34 -12.36 0.27
C TYR A 12 -24.46 -13.87 0.47
N LYS A 13 -25.28 -14.32 1.40
CA LYS A 13 -25.50 -15.74 1.66
C LYS A 13 -26.12 -16.42 0.43
N GLU A 14 -27.16 -15.84 -0.14
CA GLU A 14 -27.87 -16.40 -1.30
C GLU A 14 -26.95 -16.53 -2.53
N ILE A 15 -26.19 -15.48 -2.88
CA ILE A 15 -25.30 -15.55 -4.03
C ILE A 15 -24.16 -16.54 -3.81
N THR A 16 -23.54 -16.54 -2.63
CA THR A 16 -22.43 -17.46 -2.34
C THR A 16 -22.87 -18.91 -2.34
N GLU A 17 -24.04 -19.24 -1.76
CA GLU A 17 -24.59 -20.59 -1.78
C GLU A 17 -25.01 -21.01 -3.19
N THR A 18 -25.51 -20.09 -4.02
CA THR A 18 -25.83 -20.35 -5.42
C THR A 18 -24.57 -20.69 -6.22
N LEU A 19 -23.51 -19.90 -6.05
CA LEU A 19 -22.23 -20.13 -6.73
C LEU A 19 -21.60 -21.47 -6.29
N LYS A 20 -21.59 -21.80 -5.00
CA LYS A 20 -21.02 -23.06 -4.48
C LYS A 20 -21.71 -24.32 -4.99
N LYS A 21 -22.99 -24.24 -5.38
CA LYS A 21 -23.72 -25.39 -5.99
C LYS A 21 -23.19 -25.77 -7.37
N ASN A 22 -22.52 -24.85 -8.07
CA ASN A 22 -21.99 -25.13 -9.38
C ASN A 22 -20.60 -25.79 -9.26
N LYS A 23 -20.51 -27.06 -9.64
CA LYS A 23 -19.28 -27.89 -9.57
C LYS A 23 -18.11 -27.37 -10.43
N ASN A 24 -18.38 -26.46 -11.34
CA ASN A 24 -17.34 -25.83 -12.15
C ASN A 24 -16.72 -24.61 -11.46
N ILE A 25 -17.27 -24.11 -10.38
CA ILE A 25 -16.68 -23.03 -9.59
C ILE A 25 -15.65 -23.63 -8.65
N LEU A 26 -14.40 -23.15 -8.78
CA LEU A 26 -13.23 -23.67 -8.10
C LEU A 26 -12.87 -22.84 -6.87
N ALA A 27 -13.01 -21.51 -6.95
CA ALA A 27 -12.75 -20.61 -5.83
C ALA A 27 -13.64 -19.36 -5.91
N ILE A 28 -13.96 -18.78 -4.75
CA ILE A 28 -14.72 -17.55 -4.59
C ILE A 28 -13.98 -16.65 -3.59
N PHE A 29 -13.77 -15.41 -4.01
CA PHE A 29 -13.19 -14.35 -3.18
C PHE A 29 -14.22 -13.24 -3.03
N VAL A 30 -14.31 -12.65 -1.85
CA VAL A 30 -15.11 -11.46 -1.56
C VAL A 30 -14.15 -10.29 -1.33
N PHE A 31 -14.50 -9.09 -1.79
CA PHE A 31 -13.71 -7.88 -1.61
C PHE A 31 -14.62 -6.63 -1.43
N GLY A 32 -14.00 -5.45 -1.38
CA GLY A 32 -14.75 -4.21 -1.19
C GLY A 32 -15.33 -4.05 0.22
N SER A 33 -16.47 -3.36 0.30
CA SER A 33 -17.11 -2.98 1.58
C SER A 33 -17.52 -4.15 2.45
N MET A 34 -17.76 -5.34 1.86
CA MET A 34 -18.03 -6.58 2.62
C MET A 34 -16.84 -7.07 3.43
N VAL A 35 -15.60 -6.74 3.03
CA VAL A 35 -14.37 -7.12 3.73
C VAL A 35 -13.89 -6.00 4.65
N SER A 36 -13.95 -4.75 4.20
CA SER A 36 -13.53 -3.58 4.98
C SER A 36 -14.50 -3.19 6.10
N GLY A 37 -15.76 -3.63 6.01
CA GLY A 37 -16.80 -3.33 7.01
C GLY A 37 -17.45 -1.96 6.87
N ASP A 38 -17.13 -1.21 5.80
CA ASP A 38 -17.65 0.14 5.50
C ASP A 38 -18.92 0.12 4.62
N LEU A 39 -19.81 -0.85 4.90
CA LEU A 39 -21.09 -0.98 4.21
C LEU A 39 -21.99 0.24 4.44
N TRP A 40 -22.51 0.78 3.35
CA TRP A 40 -23.53 1.82 3.34
C TRP A 40 -24.63 1.48 2.33
N GLU A 41 -25.75 2.22 2.32
CA GLU A 41 -26.91 1.90 1.46
C GLU A 41 -26.65 1.90 -0.05
N GLY A 42 -25.55 2.53 -0.49
CA GLY A 42 -25.10 2.53 -1.90
C GLY A 42 -24.02 1.49 -2.23
N SER A 43 -23.61 0.67 -1.25
CA SER A 43 -22.59 -0.38 -1.49
C SER A 43 -23.12 -1.46 -2.40
N ASP A 44 -22.23 -2.15 -3.09
CA ASP A 44 -22.44 -3.41 -3.79
C ASP A 44 -21.70 -4.56 -3.09
N ILE A 45 -21.99 -5.78 -3.50
CA ILE A 45 -21.25 -6.99 -3.11
C ILE A 45 -20.33 -7.34 -4.26
N ASP A 46 -19.02 -7.21 -4.04
CA ASP A 46 -18.02 -7.55 -5.03
C ASP A 46 -17.48 -8.97 -4.82
N LEU A 47 -17.57 -9.80 -5.84
CA LEU A 47 -17.05 -11.16 -5.86
C LEU A 47 -16.07 -11.37 -7.02
N PHE A 48 -15.01 -12.13 -6.77
CA PHE A 48 -14.14 -12.66 -7.80
C PHE A 48 -14.23 -14.19 -7.76
N VAL A 49 -14.53 -14.79 -8.91
CA VAL A 49 -14.83 -16.22 -9.03
C VAL A 49 -13.90 -16.85 -10.02
N ILE A 50 -13.20 -17.91 -9.61
CA ILE A 50 -12.40 -18.73 -10.51
C ILE A 50 -13.24 -19.92 -10.95
N TYR A 51 -13.33 -20.09 -12.27
CA TYR A 51 -14.19 -21.06 -12.93
C TYR A 51 -13.36 -22.06 -13.73
N LYS A 52 -13.82 -23.31 -13.86
CA LYS A 52 -13.08 -24.41 -14.48
C LYS A 52 -12.95 -24.26 -15.98
N ASP A 53 -13.97 -23.76 -16.66
CA ASP A 53 -13.98 -23.60 -18.11
C ASP A 53 -13.17 -22.35 -18.53
N ASP A 54 -12.63 -22.37 -19.76
CA ASP A 54 -11.89 -21.26 -20.30
C ASP A 54 -12.80 -20.13 -20.74
N PHE A 55 -12.46 -18.90 -20.33
CA PHE A 55 -12.96 -17.67 -20.92
C PHE A 55 -11.81 -16.96 -21.62
N ASP A 56 -12.04 -16.42 -22.79
CA ASP A 56 -11.04 -15.62 -23.52
C ASP A 56 -10.66 -14.34 -22.77
N ASN A 57 -11.63 -13.80 -22.00
CA ASN A 57 -11.48 -12.58 -21.21
C ASN A 57 -12.11 -12.73 -19.83
N ILE A 58 -11.75 -11.82 -18.92
CA ILE A 58 -12.48 -11.63 -17.66
C ILE A 58 -13.92 -11.23 -18.01
N ARG A 59 -14.88 -11.97 -17.45
CA ARG A 59 -16.30 -11.67 -17.61
C ARG A 59 -16.85 -11.04 -16.34
N ASP A 60 -17.30 -9.81 -16.48
CA ASP A 60 -18.02 -9.10 -15.43
C ASP A 60 -19.53 -9.35 -15.56
N VAL A 61 -20.17 -9.69 -14.46
CA VAL A 61 -21.61 -9.90 -14.35
C VAL A 61 -22.17 -9.00 -13.26
N TYR A 62 -23.17 -8.21 -13.60
CA TYR A 62 -23.91 -7.38 -12.66
C TYR A 62 -25.30 -7.98 -12.46
N THR A 63 -25.67 -8.20 -11.22
CA THR A 63 -26.99 -8.72 -10.83
C THR A 63 -27.45 -8.08 -9.53
N GLU A 64 -28.64 -8.42 -9.07
CA GLU A 64 -29.15 -7.96 -7.79
C GLU A 64 -29.93 -9.07 -7.06
N ILE A 65 -29.82 -9.09 -5.74
CA ILE A 65 -30.60 -9.95 -4.83
C ILE A 65 -31.14 -9.06 -3.73
N VAL A 66 -32.45 -9.08 -3.50
CA VAL A 66 -33.15 -8.25 -2.49
C VAL A 66 -32.78 -6.75 -2.65
N ASN A 67 -32.71 -6.28 -3.91
CA ASN A 67 -32.28 -4.91 -4.29
C ASN A 67 -30.85 -4.55 -3.87
N ILE A 68 -30.02 -5.52 -3.51
CA ILE A 68 -28.58 -5.32 -3.28
C ILE A 68 -27.85 -5.61 -4.58
N PRO A 69 -27.10 -4.63 -5.15
CA PRO A 69 -26.30 -4.87 -6.34
C PRO A 69 -25.15 -5.83 -6.03
N ILE A 70 -24.89 -6.72 -6.97
CA ILE A 70 -23.81 -7.69 -6.87
C ILE A 70 -23.00 -7.64 -8.16
N HIS A 71 -21.71 -7.41 -8.01
CA HIS A 71 -20.76 -7.45 -9.10
C HIS A 71 -19.91 -8.72 -8.97
N ILE A 72 -19.92 -9.56 -9.99
CA ILE A 72 -19.19 -10.83 -10.02
C ILE A 72 -18.23 -10.80 -11.20
N ARG A 73 -16.96 -10.90 -10.90
CA ARG A 73 -15.91 -11.05 -11.91
C ARG A 73 -15.53 -12.51 -12.04
N PHE A 74 -15.76 -13.11 -13.20
CA PHE A 74 -15.39 -14.49 -13.51
C PHE A 74 -14.07 -14.54 -14.28
N LEU A 75 -13.22 -15.50 -13.92
CA LEU A 75 -11.96 -15.79 -14.60
C LEU A 75 -11.77 -17.31 -14.67
N SER A 76 -11.34 -17.83 -15.83
CA SER A 76 -10.99 -19.24 -15.92
C SER A 76 -9.73 -19.56 -15.12
N LYS A 77 -9.61 -20.81 -14.65
CA LYS A 77 -8.42 -21.28 -13.94
C LYS A 77 -7.14 -21.11 -14.79
N ASN A 78 -7.21 -21.44 -16.07
CA ASN A 78 -6.06 -21.30 -16.97
C ASN A 78 -5.62 -19.84 -17.10
N LYS A 79 -6.59 -18.95 -17.25
CA LYS A 79 -6.31 -17.50 -17.33
C LYS A 79 -5.73 -16.94 -16.04
N PHE A 80 -6.24 -17.36 -14.89
CA PHE A 80 -5.67 -16.99 -13.60
C PHE A 80 -4.20 -17.41 -13.47
N LYS A 81 -3.86 -18.65 -13.89
CA LYS A 81 -2.49 -19.16 -13.90
C LYS A 81 -1.57 -18.43 -14.88
N GLU A 82 -2.05 -18.12 -16.09
CA GLU A 82 -1.30 -17.32 -17.08
C GLU A 82 -1.01 -15.92 -16.56
N ASP A 83 -2.03 -15.25 -16.01
CA ASP A 83 -1.90 -13.91 -15.49
C ASP A 83 -0.98 -13.88 -14.25
N TYR A 84 -1.00 -14.94 -13.42
CA TYR A 84 -0.04 -15.10 -12.33
C TYR A 84 1.41 -15.26 -12.82
N LYS A 85 1.64 -15.98 -13.90
CA LYS A 85 2.99 -16.17 -14.49
C LYS A 85 3.52 -14.90 -15.17
N ASN A 86 2.65 -14.02 -15.64
CA ASN A 86 3.01 -12.76 -16.29
C ASN A 86 3.27 -11.67 -15.26
N PRO A 87 4.50 -11.14 -15.10
CA PRO A 87 4.83 -10.17 -14.06
C PRO A 87 3.93 -8.94 -14.04
N GLY A 88 3.60 -8.35 -15.20
CA GLY A 88 2.77 -7.16 -15.29
C GLY A 88 1.29 -7.41 -14.96
N LYS A 89 0.79 -8.62 -15.19
CA LYS A 89 -0.59 -9.00 -14.86
C LYS A 89 -0.69 -9.55 -13.44
N ARG A 90 0.36 -10.20 -12.94
CA ARG A 90 0.45 -10.68 -11.57
C ARG A 90 0.24 -9.56 -10.56
N GLU A 91 0.79 -8.36 -10.80
CA GLU A 91 0.57 -7.20 -9.94
C GLU A 91 -0.91 -6.78 -9.86
N LYS A 92 -1.67 -6.92 -10.97
CA LYS A 92 -3.12 -6.64 -10.96
C LYS A 92 -3.90 -7.68 -10.14
N ILE A 93 -3.57 -8.97 -10.29
CA ILE A 93 -4.17 -10.04 -9.49
C ILE A 93 -3.81 -9.85 -8.02
N LYS A 94 -2.54 -9.59 -7.72
CA LYS A 94 -2.02 -9.33 -6.38
C LYS A 94 -2.78 -8.17 -5.73
N SER A 95 -2.91 -7.03 -6.40
CA SER A 95 -3.65 -5.87 -5.88
C SER A 95 -5.14 -6.16 -5.64
N SER A 96 -5.75 -7.00 -6.46
CA SER A 96 -7.15 -7.42 -6.26
C SER A 96 -7.29 -8.38 -5.08
N LEU A 97 -6.34 -9.29 -4.86
CA LEU A 97 -6.40 -10.28 -3.79
C LEU A 97 -5.96 -9.76 -2.42
N ILE A 98 -5.12 -8.71 -2.35
CA ILE A 98 -4.68 -8.06 -1.10
C ILE A 98 -5.87 -7.62 -0.24
N SER A 99 -6.89 -7.06 -0.86
CA SER A 99 -8.10 -6.56 -0.18
C SER A 99 -9.26 -7.53 -0.22
N SER A 100 -9.01 -8.79 -0.55
CA SER A 100 -10.02 -9.83 -0.63
C SER A 100 -9.89 -10.87 0.48
N LYS A 101 -10.97 -11.62 0.66
CA LYS A 101 -10.98 -12.82 1.50
C LYS A 101 -11.46 -14.01 0.68
N MET A 102 -10.68 -15.08 0.64
CA MET A 102 -11.12 -16.36 0.05
C MET A 102 -12.17 -16.99 0.95
N ILE A 103 -13.37 -17.22 0.41
CA ILE A 103 -14.52 -17.75 1.15
C ILE A 103 -14.91 -19.18 0.72
N TYR A 104 -14.36 -19.63 -0.37
CA TYR A 104 -14.55 -20.97 -0.91
C TYR A 104 -13.39 -21.33 -1.83
N CYS A 105 -12.85 -22.54 -1.70
CA CYS A 105 -11.89 -23.13 -2.63
C CYS A 105 -11.97 -24.65 -2.57
N ILE A 106 -12.02 -25.30 -3.73
CA ILE A 106 -12.00 -26.75 -3.88
C ILE A 106 -10.86 -27.23 -4.77
N ASP A 107 -10.00 -26.33 -5.19
CA ASP A 107 -8.88 -26.60 -6.10
C ASP A 107 -7.55 -26.28 -5.42
N ASP A 108 -6.77 -27.31 -5.13
CA ASP A 108 -5.52 -27.18 -4.39
C ASP A 108 -4.50 -26.27 -5.08
N GLU A 109 -4.44 -26.30 -6.44
CA GLU A 109 -3.51 -25.43 -7.18
C GLU A 109 -3.86 -23.94 -7.05
N ILE A 110 -5.16 -23.61 -7.03
CA ILE A 110 -5.61 -22.23 -6.79
C ILE A 110 -5.29 -21.81 -5.36
N ASN A 111 -5.51 -22.70 -4.40
CA ASN A 111 -5.18 -22.47 -3.00
C ASN A 111 -3.67 -22.21 -2.83
N ASP A 112 -2.81 -23.04 -3.40
CA ASP A 112 -1.36 -22.88 -3.36
C ASP A 112 -0.90 -21.57 -3.99
N LEU A 113 -1.52 -21.15 -5.11
CA LEU A 113 -1.19 -19.88 -5.76
C LEU A 113 -1.63 -18.70 -4.89
N TYR A 114 -2.79 -18.79 -4.24
CA TYR A 114 -3.27 -17.76 -3.32
C TYR A 114 -2.34 -17.62 -2.12
N GLU A 115 -1.98 -18.72 -1.46
CA GLU A 115 -1.02 -18.72 -0.34
C GLU A 115 0.32 -18.11 -0.74
N LYS A 116 0.83 -18.43 -1.93
CA LYS A 116 2.06 -17.81 -2.46
C LYS A 116 1.90 -16.31 -2.69
N ILE A 117 0.73 -15.85 -3.16
CA ILE A 117 0.48 -14.41 -3.33
C ILE A 117 0.46 -13.72 -1.97
N ILE A 118 -0.22 -14.29 -0.99
CA ILE A 118 -0.27 -13.75 0.38
C ILE A 118 1.13 -13.72 1.01
N TYR A 119 1.92 -14.79 0.84
CA TYR A 119 3.30 -14.83 1.31
C TYR A 119 4.17 -13.74 0.67
N ILE A 120 4.10 -13.54 -0.65
CA ILE A 120 4.82 -12.48 -1.37
C ILE A 120 4.41 -11.09 -0.86
N ILE A 121 3.13 -10.90 -0.53
CA ILE A 121 2.63 -9.64 0.04
C ILE A 121 3.29 -9.35 1.39
N GLU A 122 3.39 -10.35 2.26
CA GLU A 122 4.07 -10.20 3.55
C GLU A 122 5.57 -9.94 3.40
N GLU A 123 6.25 -10.59 2.44
CA GLU A 123 7.65 -10.30 2.10
C GLU A 123 7.85 -8.89 1.55
N ASP A 124 6.90 -8.38 0.76
CA ASP A 124 6.95 -7.04 0.18
C ASP A 124 6.67 -5.93 1.20
N LYS A 125 6.14 -6.25 2.37
CA LYS A 125 5.70 -5.28 3.37
C LYS A 125 6.80 -4.30 3.78
N GLY A 126 8.01 -4.80 4.03
CA GLY A 126 9.15 -3.96 4.36
C GLY A 126 9.50 -2.97 3.25
N ARG A 127 9.49 -3.44 2.00
CA ARG A 127 9.76 -2.60 0.81
C ARG A 127 8.64 -1.59 0.55
N LEU A 128 7.38 -1.97 0.82
CA LEU A 128 6.24 -1.04 0.76
C LEU A 128 6.32 0.03 1.84
N ASN A 129 6.82 -0.29 3.05
CA ASN A 129 7.08 0.70 4.09
C ASN A 129 8.06 1.77 3.60
N LEU A 130 9.11 1.39 2.85
CA LEU A 130 10.03 2.36 2.25
C LEU A 130 9.36 3.22 1.18
N VAL A 131 8.40 2.67 0.41
CA VAL A 131 7.60 3.47 -0.54
C VAL A 131 6.75 4.50 0.20
N TYR A 132 6.04 4.09 1.27
CA TYR A 132 5.22 5.02 2.06
C TYR A 132 6.07 6.07 2.77
N LEU A 133 7.19 5.66 3.37
CA LEU A 133 8.15 6.55 4.03
C LEU A 133 8.72 7.59 3.09
N GLY A 134 9.25 7.17 1.93
CA GLY A 134 9.83 8.08 0.95
C GLY A 134 8.81 9.07 0.39
N ASN A 135 7.59 8.59 0.07
CA ASN A 135 6.50 9.46 -0.35
C ASN A 135 6.12 10.48 0.74
N PHE A 136 6.03 10.04 2.00
CA PHE A 136 5.75 10.91 3.14
C PHE A 136 6.80 12.02 3.26
N LEU A 137 8.08 11.66 3.33
CA LEU A 137 9.18 12.62 3.47
C LEU A 137 9.20 13.67 2.36
N LYS A 138 9.08 13.22 1.10
CA LYS A 138 9.02 14.10 -0.06
C LYS A 138 7.84 15.06 0.00
N GLN A 139 6.65 14.55 0.33
CA GLN A 139 5.43 15.37 0.40
C GLN A 139 5.49 16.38 1.53
N VAL A 140 5.97 15.99 2.72
CA VAL A 140 6.17 16.91 3.86
C VAL A 140 7.16 18.01 3.50
N GLY A 141 8.29 17.69 2.90
CA GLY A 141 9.29 18.68 2.46
C GLY A 141 8.70 19.71 1.50
N VAL A 142 7.95 19.24 0.50
CA VAL A 142 7.27 20.13 -0.45
C VAL A 142 6.13 20.92 0.20
N CYS A 143 5.35 20.31 1.10
CA CYS A 143 4.29 20.97 1.86
C CYS A 143 4.85 22.14 2.68
N LYS A 144 5.92 21.94 3.44
CA LYS A 144 6.62 22.98 4.20
C LYS A 144 7.11 24.14 3.30
N LYS A 145 7.64 23.81 2.12
CA LYS A 145 8.06 24.82 1.13
C LYS A 145 6.91 25.72 0.71
N TYR A 146 5.73 25.15 0.39
CA TYR A 146 4.59 25.94 -0.05
C TYR A 146 3.90 26.67 1.12
N LEU A 147 3.90 26.09 2.30
CA LEU A 147 3.44 26.75 3.53
C LEU A 147 4.24 28.03 3.79
N ASN A 148 5.58 27.96 3.67
CA ASN A 148 6.47 29.12 3.84
C ASN A 148 6.30 30.19 2.72
N LYS A 149 5.83 29.78 1.54
CA LYS A 149 5.54 30.69 0.43
C LYS A 149 4.13 31.28 0.47
N GLY A 150 3.30 30.91 1.43
CA GLY A 150 1.91 31.37 1.56
C GLY A 150 0.96 30.85 0.48
N ASN A 151 1.31 29.76 -0.21
CA ASN A 151 0.44 29.12 -1.20
C ASN A 151 -0.49 28.12 -0.50
N ASN A 152 -1.62 28.62 0.00
CA ASN A 152 -2.53 27.83 0.82
C ASN A 152 -3.12 26.61 0.10
N LEU A 153 -3.61 26.77 -1.15
CA LEU A 153 -4.24 25.67 -1.88
C LEU A 153 -3.29 24.48 -2.07
N THR A 154 -2.08 24.76 -2.56
CA THR A 154 -1.06 23.71 -2.75
C THR A 154 -0.62 23.10 -1.42
N THR A 155 -0.54 23.92 -0.36
CA THR A 155 -0.20 23.44 0.98
C THR A 155 -1.24 22.46 1.50
N HIS A 156 -2.53 22.75 1.37
CA HIS A 156 -3.63 21.86 1.79
C HIS A 156 -3.61 20.55 1.00
N GLU A 157 -3.46 20.61 -0.33
CA GLU A 157 -3.35 19.42 -1.18
C GLU A 157 -2.19 18.51 -0.73
N LEU A 158 -1.03 19.11 -0.48
CA LEU A 158 0.16 18.37 -0.06
C LEU A 158 0.04 17.82 1.37
N LEU A 159 -0.62 18.55 2.27
CA LEU A 159 -0.89 18.06 3.62
C LEU A 159 -1.76 16.80 3.58
N ILE A 160 -2.84 16.80 2.79
CA ILE A 160 -3.71 15.62 2.64
C ILE A 160 -2.94 14.44 2.06
N LYS A 161 -2.08 14.67 1.04
CA LYS A 161 -1.20 13.62 0.49
C LYS A 161 -0.22 13.10 1.54
N SER A 162 0.38 13.99 2.34
CA SER A 162 1.29 13.63 3.43
C SER A 162 0.59 12.80 4.49
N LEU A 163 -0.62 13.21 4.91
CA LEU A 163 -1.46 12.47 5.85
C LEU A 163 -1.77 11.06 5.34
N ASN A 164 -2.05 10.93 4.05
CA ASN A 164 -2.37 9.63 3.45
C ASN A 164 -1.14 8.69 3.47
N SER A 165 0.03 9.18 3.03
CA SER A 165 1.27 8.40 3.06
C SER A 165 1.72 8.06 4.48
N PHE A 166 1.58 9.01 5.42
CA PHE A 166 1.82 8.77 6.84
C PHE A 166 0.91 7.68 7.41
N SER A 167 -0.39 7.76 7.10
CA SER A 167 -1.37 6.78 7.59
C SER A 167 -1.11 5.37 7.07
N MET A 168 -0.72 5.24 5.79
CA MET A 168 -0.31 3.95 5.22
C MET A 168 0.93 3.40 5.95
N LEU A 169 1.94 4.24 6.19
CA LEU A 169 3.14 3.85 6.94
C LEU A 169 2.78 3.47 8.38
N TYR A 170 2.01 4.33 9.07
CA TYR A 170 1.55 4.09 10.45
C TYR A 170 0.86 2.73 10.59
N LEU A 171 -0.11 2.44 9.74
CA LEU A 171 -0.85 1.18 9.77
C LEU A 171 0.09 -0.01 9.51
N SER A 172 0.89 0.08 8.46
CA SER A 172 1.77 -1.02 8.06
C SER A 172 2.81 -1.37 9.11
N ILE A 173 3.51 -0.39 9.69
CA ILE A 173 4.51 -0.65 10.74
C ILE A 173 3.88 -1.12 12.07
N ASN A 174 2.60 -0.86 12.30
CA ASN A 174 1.86 -1.35 13.46
C ASN A 174 1.09 -2.66 13.21
N GLY A 175 1.31 -3.30 12.05
CA GLY A 175 0.75 -4.61 11.75
C GLY A 175 -0.67 -4.61 11.20
N TYR A 176 -1.22 -3.44 10.89
CA TYR A 176 -2.55 -3.31 10.30
C TYR A 176 -2.50 -3.37 8.77
N THR A 177 -3.62 -3.77 8.18
CA THR A 177 -3.78 -3.79 6.72
C THR A 177 -3.95 -2.37 6.18
N VAL A 178 -3.22 -2.06 5.12
CA VAL A 178 -3.34 -0.79 4.40
C VAL A 178 -4.48 -0.89 3.39
N SER A 179 -5.40 0.08 3.41
CA SER A 179 -6.57 0.15 2.53
C SER A 179 -6.76 1.58 1.98
N LYS A 180 -7.78 1.77 1.13
CA LYS A 180 -8.18 3.11 0.66
C LYS A 180 -8.57 4.07 1.80
N ASP A 181 -9.03 3.54 2.94
CA ASP A 181 -9.50 4.30 4.10
C ASP A 181 -8.44 4.43 5.20
N SER A 182 -7.16 4.30 4.82
CA SER A 182 -6.03 4.30 5.77
C SER A 182 -5.98 5.53 6.68
N LEU A 183 -6.34 6.71 6.19
CA LEU A 183 -6.35 7.93 7.02
C LEU A 183 -7.40 7.84 8.11
N SER A 184 -8.62 7.45 7.77
CA SER A 184 -9.70 7.26 8.76
C SER A 184 -9.34 6.20 9.79
N MET A 185 -8.80 5.07 9.35
CA MET A 185 -8.36 4.00 10.24
C MET A 185 -7.21 4.42 11.16
N ALA A 186 -6.22 5.14 10.63
CA ALA A 186 -5.13 5.68 11.44
C ALA A 186 -5.62 6.68 12.50
N CYS A 187 -6.57 7.56 12.16
CA CYS A 187 -7.20 8.46 13.10
C CYS A 187 -7.97 7.71 14.20
N ASN A 188 -8.69 6.64 13.86
CA ASN A 188 -9.42 5.83 14.83
C ASN A 188 -8.50 5.07 15.81
N LEU A 189 -7.29 4.74 15.38
CA LEU A 189 -6.28 4.03 16.19
C LEU A 189 -5.33 4.98 16.94
N ASN A 190 -5.38 6.27 16.64
CA ASN A 190 -4.44 7.26 17.19
C ASN A 190 -5.15 8.56 17.54
N ASP A 191 -5.53 8.70 18.81
CA ASP A 191 -6.30 9.85 19.32
C ASP A 191 -5.59 11.19 19.10
N ARG A 192 -4.24 11.24 19.21
CA ARG A 192 -3.48 12.48 18.98
C ARG A 192 -3.53 12.91 17.52
N LEU A 193 -3.39 11.96 16.59
CA LEU A 193 -3.55 12.22 15.15
C LEU A 193 -4.96 12.70 14.87
N ASN A 194 -5.95 11.97 15.36
CA ASN A 194 -7.37 12.29 15.18
C ASN A 194 -7.70 13.71 15.66
N TYR A 195 -7.24 14.08 16.86
CA TYR A 195 -7.45 15.42 17.39
C TYR A 195 -6.86 16.50 16.48
N LYS A 196 -5.60 16.33 16.03
CA LYS A 196 -4.92 17.33 15.19
C LYS A 196 -5.52 17.44 13.79
N VAL A 197 -5.89 16.32 13.18
CA VAL A 197 -6.57 16.28 11.88
C VAL A 197 -7.94 16.96 11.98
N ASN A 198 -8.75 16.62 13.00
CA ASN A 198 -10.06 17.24 13.21
C ASN A 198 -9.96 18.76 13.52
N LYS A 199 -8.94 19.16 14.28
CA LYS A 199 -8.68 20.59 14.55
C LYS A 199 -8.36 21.32 13.24
N PHE A 200 -7.50 20.77 12.39
CA PHE A 200 -7.21 21.32 11.07
C PHE A 200 -8.45 21.39 10.17
N LEU A 201 -9.27 20.32 10.11
CA LEU A 201 -10.49 20.31 9.29
C LEU A 201 -11.56 21.32 9.76
N LYS A 202 -11.58 21.64 11.05
CA LYS A 202 -12.49 22.66 11.59
C LYS A 202 -12.01 24.08 11.32
N GLU A 203 -10.71 24.29 11.35
CA GLU A 203 -10.09 25.59 11.20
C GLU A 203 -8.80 25.46 10.37
N GLU A 204 -8.93 25.71 9.07
CA GLU A 204 -7.85 25.59 8.09
C GLU A 204 -6.90 26.78 8.15
N ASN A 205 -5.98 26.77 9.11
CA ASN A 205 -4.96 27.81 9.26
C ASN A 205 -3.53 27.23 9.32
N ASN A 206 -2.54 28.09 9.09
CA ASN A 206 -1.15 27.71 9.05
C ASN A 206 -0.63 27.09 10.35
N THR A 207 -1.19 27.48 11.49
CA THR A 207 -0.82 26.94 12.81
C THR A 207 -1.25 25.47 12.91
N ASN A 208 -2.50 25.17 12.56
CA ASN A 208 -3.02 23.80 12.60
C ASN A 208 -2.33 22.90 11.59
N ILE A 209 -1.97 23.40 10.40
CA ILE A 209 -1.16 22.69 9.43
C ILE A 209 0.21 22.32 10.04
N LYS A 210 0.89 23.28 10.66
CA LYS A 210 2.19 23.02 11.32
C LYS A 210 2.06 22.01 12.44
N GLU A 211 1.03 22.05 13.25
CA GLU A 211 0.79 21.09 14.33
C GLU A 211 0.62 19.67 13.81
N VAL A 212 -0.07 19.48 12.66
CA VAL A 212 -0.20 18.16 12.02
C VAL A 212 1.13 17.68 11.50
N LEU A 213 1.87 18.53 10.77
CA LEU A 213 3.18 18.17 10.21
C LEU A 213 4.17 17.78 11.31
N THR A 214 4.29 18.63 12.36
CA THR A 214 5.17 18.36 13.50
C THR A 214 4.84 17.03 14.17
N TYR A 215 3.55 16.76 14.41
CA TYR A 215 3.15 15.49 15.00
C TYR A 215 3.57 14.27 14.17
N MET A 216 3.39 14.33 12.85
CA MET A 216 3.77 13.23 11.96
C MET A 216 5.29 13.00 11.95
N GLU A 217 6.07 14.10 12.02
CA GLU A 217 7.53 14.02 12.07
C GLU A 217 8.03 13.48 13.40
N GLU A 218 7.50 13.96 14.54
CA GLU A 218 7.79 13.41 15.87
C GLU A 218 7.51 11.91 15.94
N TYR A 219 6.34 11.49 15.44
CA TYR A 219 5.99 10.08 15.40
C TYR A 219 6.96 9.25 14.54
N LEU A 220 7.38 9.79 13.41
CA LEU A 220 8.35 9.13 12.55
C LEU A 220 9.72 9.01 13.23
N GLU A 221 10.21 10.06 13.90
CA GLU A 221 11.47 10.03 14.64
C GLU A 221 11.46 8.90 15.68
N ASP A 222 10.40 8.78 16.47
CA ASP A 222 10.22 7.73 17.46
C ASP A 222 10.15 6.30 16.86
N ASN A 223 9.80 6.17 15.58
CA ASN A 223 9.61 4.89 14.89
C ASN A 223 10.52 4.69 13.67
N LEU A 224 11.56 5.50 13.52
CA LEU A 224 12.40 5.55 12.32
C LEU A 224 13.11 4.22 12.04
N GLU A 225 13.66 3.57 13.06
CA GLU A 225 14.28 2.25 12.92
C GLU A 225 13.30 1.22 12.35
N LYS A 226 12.07 1.21 12.86
CA LYS A 226 11.02 0.30 12.43
C LYS A 226 10.54 0.62 11.00
N ALA A 227 10.40 1.90 10.66
CA ALA A 227 9.99 2.36 9.34
C ALA A 227 11.07 2.13 8.27
N GLY A 228 12.34 2.32 8.63
CA GLY A 228 13.51 2.14 7.77
C GLY A 228 14.15 0.76 7.84
N LYS A 229 13.59 -0.18 8.61
CA LYS A 229 14.19 -1.48 8.91
C LYS A 229 14.71 -2.21 7.68
N GLU A 230 13.93 -2.25 6.60
CA GLU A 230 14.27 -2.99 5.39
C GLU A 230 15.55 -2.49 4.70
N ILE A 231 15.76 -1.17 4.65
CA ILE A 231 16.97 -0.60 4.07
C ILE A 231 18.16 -0.71 5.04
N ILE A 232 17.92 -0.61 6.35
CA ILE A 232 18.94 -0.79 7.39
C ILE A 232 19.47 -2.23 7.33
N ASP A 233 18.59 -3.22 7.33
CA ASP A 233 18.95 -4.64 7.26
C ASP A 233 19.66 -4.98 5.94
N PHE A 234 19.22 -4.41 4.83
CA PHE A 234 19.88 -4.55 3.54
C PHE A 234 21.32 -4.04 3.57
N LEU A 235 21.53 -2.77 4.00
CA LEU A 235 22.87 -2.18 4.06
C LEU A 235 23.78 -2.89 5.06
N LYS A 236 23.22 -3.40 6.17
CA LYS A 236 23.94 -4.21 7.13
C LYS A 236 24.42 -5.53 6.53
N LYS A 237 23.60 -6.17 5.69
CA LYS A 237 23.95 -7.43 5.01
C LYS A 237 24.98 -7.21 3.90
N GLU A 238 24.81 -6.17 3.08
CA GLU A 238 25.72 -5.83 1.98
C GLU A 238 27.12 -5.46 2.51
N ASN A 239 27.19 -4.81 3.67
CA ASN A 239 28.42 -4.38 4.33
C ASN A 239 29.39 -3.60 3.43
N ASN A 240 28.83 -2.81 2.51
CA ASN A 240 29.52 -1.99 1.52
C ASN A 240 28.91 -0.61 1.45
N LEU A 241 29.71 0.37 0.99
CA LEU A 241 29.24 1.71 0.67
C LEU A 241 28.54 1.71 -0.71
N LEU A 242 27.25 2.01 -0.72
CA LEU A 242 26.39 2.01 -1.92
C LEU A 242 25.73 3.38 -2.12
N SER A 243 25.65 3.80 -3.39
CA SER A 243 24.88 4.98 -3.78
C SER A 243 23.38 4.67 -3.82
N SER A 244 22.54 5.69 -3.78
CA SER A 244 21.08 5.52 -3.95
C SER A 244 20.74 4.87 -5.30
N PHE A 245 21.54 5.14 -6.35
CA PHE A 245 21.37 4.51 -7.65
C PHE A 245 21.64 3.00 -7.61
N GLU A 246 22.74 2.57 -6.97
CA GLU A 246 23.08 1.15 -6.83
C GLU A 246 22.01 0.41 -6.02
N ILE A 247 21.51 1.01 -4.94
CA ILE A 247 20.43 0.43 -4.12
C ILE A 247 19.14 0.32 -4.95
N LYS A 248 18.73 1.38 -5.67
CA LYS A 248 17.50 1.37 -6.50
C LYS A 248 17.53 0.29 -7.58
N ASN A 249 18.69 0.03 -8.16
CA ASN A 249 18.84 -0.95 -9.23
C ASN A 249 19.15 -2.37 -8.73
N ASN A 250 19.30 -2.56 -7.43
CA ASN A 250 19.42 -3.91 -6.85
C ASN A 250 18.13 -4.72 -7.11
N GLU A 251 18.27 -6.01 -7.42
CA GLU A 251 17.16 -6.94 -7.69
C GLU A 251 16.08 -6.89 -6.60
N TYR A 252 16.48 -6.62 -5.36
CA TYR A 252 15.59 -6.57 -4.21
C TYR A 252 14.66 -5.34 -4.21
N PHE A 253 15.11 -4.19 -4.75
CA PHE A 253 14.36 -2.93 -4.72
C PHE A 253 13.86 -2.44 -6.08
N LYS A 254 14.42 -2.88 -7.19
CA LYS A 254 14.19 -2.32 -8.54
C LYS A 254 12.73 -2.27 -8.98
N ASN A 255 11.86 -3.11 -8.41
CA ASN A 255 10.44 -3.16 -8.74
C ASN A 255 9.60 -2.20 -7.88
N PHE A 256 10.21 -1.49 -6.93
CA PHE A 256 9.54 -0.56 -6.01
C PHE A 256 9.95 0.87 -6.32
N LYS A 257 8.94 1.76 -6.42
CA LYS A 257 9.19 3.18 -6.60
C LYS A 257 9.48 3.84 -5.25
N ILE A 258 10.72 3.70 -4.77
CA ILE A 258 11.17 4.24 -3.48
C ILE A 258 11.91 5.56 -3.72
N GLU A 259 11.54 6.60 -2.98
CA GLU A 259 12.27 7.87 -2.90
C GLU A 259 13.43 7.72 -1.88
N LEU A 260 14.49 7.02 -2.31
CA LEU A 260 15.58 6.57 -1.42
C LEU A 260 16.43 7.70 -0.86
N GLU A 261 16.64 8.77 -1.61
CA GLU A 261 17.52 9.86 -1.22
C GLU A 261 17.07 10.50 0.10
N GLU A 262 15.76 10.74 0.24
CA GLU A 262 15.15 11.30 1.46
C GLU A 262 15.32 10.34 2.65
N ILE A 263 15.08 9.05 2.42
CA ILE A 263 15.20 8.03 3.46
C ILE A 263 16.64 7.89 3.93
N LEU A 264 17.60 7.77 3.00
CA LEU A 264 19.02 7.60 3.33
C LEU A 264 19.59 8.81 4.08
N ASN A 265 19.19 10.03 3.70
CA ASN A 265 19.58 11.22 4.41
C ASN A 265 19.01 11.24 5.84
N LEU A 266 17.72 10.94 6.01
CA LEU A 266 17.10 10.89 7.32
C LEU A 266 17.74 9.85 8.25
N LEU A 267 18.04 8.66 7.73
CA LEU A 267 18.73 7.60 8.48
C LEU A 267 20.17 8.00 8.83
N TYR A 268 20.87 8.72 7.96
CA TYR A 268 22.20 9.27 8.25
C TYR A 268 22.13 10.31 9.37
N GLU A 269 21.21 11.26 9.29
CA GLU A 269 21.02 12.33 10.29
C GLU A 269 20.69 11.75 11.68
N ASN A 270 19.99 10.60 11.71
CA ASN A 270 19.66 9.88 12.93
C ASN A 270 20.69 8.80 13.32
N ASN A 271 21.88 8.83 12.76
CA ASN A 271 23.00 7.96 13.10
C ASN A 271 22.83 6.45 12.84
N PHE A 272 21.88 6.03 12.01
CA PHE A 272 21.77 4.64 11.56
C PHE A 272 22.77 4.29 10.46
N LEU A 273 23.15 5.28 9.65
CA LEU A 273 24.05 5.11 8.51
C LEU A 273 25.27 6.01 8.62
N ILE A 274 26.34 5.63 7.95
CA ILE A 274 27.46 6.50 7.58
C ILE A 274 27.23 7.00 6.15
N LYS A 275 27.77 8.18 5.85
CA LYS A 275 27.66 8.83 4.53
C LYS A 275 29.03 9.33 4.11
N GLU A 276 29.47 8.93 2.94
CA GLU A 276 30.71 9.34 2.32
C GLU A 276 30.47 9.90 0.91
N LYS A 277 31.50 10.41 0.26
CA LYS A 277 31.46 10.90 -1.12
C LYS A 277 32.43 10.09 -1.96
N ARG A 278 31.91 9.56 -3.09
CA ARG A 278 32.69 8.85 -4.11
C ARG A 278 32.73 9.68 -5.39
N GLU A 279 33.86 9.71 -6.08
CA GLU A 279 33.96 10.32 -7.40
C GLU A 279 33.25 9.46 -8.44
N LEU A 280 32.36 10.08 -9.19
CA LEU A 280 31.73 9.49 -10.37
C LEU A 280 32.52 9.97 -11.59
N LYS A 281 32.97 9.06 -12.44
CA LYS A 281 33.77 9.32 -13.63
C LYS A 281 33.10 8.75 -14.88
N ASP A 282 33.40 9.30 -16.04
CA ASP A 282 33.00 8.78 -17.33
C ASP A 282 33.86 7.57 -17.78
N PHE A 283 33.57 7.04 -18.97
CA PHE A 283 34.32 5.91 -19.54
C PHE A 283 35.80 6.24 -19.86
N ASN A 284 36.17 7.52 -19.91
CA ASN A 284 37.52 8.00 -20.17
C ASN A 284 38.23 8.43 -18.87
N ASP A 285 37.70 8.05 -17.71
CA ASP A 285 38.21 8.37 -16.38
C ASP A 285 38.13 9.87 -16.02
N ASN A 286 37.35 10.68 -16.77
CA ASN A 286 37.12 12.07 -16.44
C ASN A 286 36.11 12.22 -15.29
N PHE A 287 36.43 13.12 -14.37
CA PHE A 287 35.54 13.46 -13.27
C PHE A 287 34.24 14.08 -13.77
N LEU A 288 33.09 13.52 -13.33
CA LEU A 288 31.77 14.06 -13.62
C LEU A 288 31.15 14.75 -12.40
N ALA A 289 31.17 14.07 -11.27
CA ALA A 289 30.51 14.55 -10.04
C ALA A 289 31.04 13.81 -8.81
N LYS A 290 30.61 14.25 -7.62
CA LYS A 290 30.71 13.46 -6.38
C LYS A 290 29.32 12.97 -6.01
N GLU A 291 29.16 11.66 -5.91
CA GLU A 291 27.92 11.05 -5.42
C GLU A 291 28.01 10.71 -3.93
N ASN A 292 26.88 10.76 -3.24
CA ASN A 292 26.78 10.28 -1.87
C ASN A 292 26.63 8.76 -1.87
N ILE A 293 27.41 8.11 -1.02
CA ILE A 293 27.36 6.66 -0.77
C ILE A 293 27.11 6.41 0.71
N TYR A 294 26.41 5.35 1.02
CA TYR A 294 25.90 5.05 2.36
C TYR A 294 26.21 3.61 2.75
N ALA A 295 26.52 3.38 4.01
CA ALA A 295 26.62 2.06 4.60
C ALA A 295 26.00 2.05 5.99
N TYR A 296 25.74 0.86 6.52
CA TYR A 296 25.30 0.70 7.91
C TYR A 296 26.40 1.20 8.87
N LYS A 297 25.98 1.89 9.92
CA LYS A 297 26.88 2.31 11.01
C LYS A 297 26.92 1.22 12.07
N ASN A 298 28.07 0.54 12.20
CA ASN A 298 28.31 -0.46 13.25
C ASN A 298 28.33 0.15 14.65
#